data_f1e1ae3fdb7b6c56efc6d7b6be7da55c
#
_entry.id   f1e1ae3fdb7b6c56efc6d7b6be7da55c
#
_cell.length_a   1.000
_cell.length_b   1.000
_cell.length_c   1.000
_cell.angle_alpha   90.00
_cell.angle_beta   90.00
_cell.angle_gamma   90.00
#
_symmetry.space_group_name_H-M   'P 1'
#
loop_
_entity.id
_entity.type
_entity.pdbx_description
1 polymer ?
#
loop_
_entity_poly.entity_id
_entity_poly.type
_entity_poly.pdbx_seq_one_letter_code
_entity_poly.pdbx_strand_id
1 'polypeptide(L)'
;MSGVTEHTELILDGTKIAWHLDRVEAWNRGERIAPITIDMALTRACNYACDFCYAMLQENERRPITREVMYNFLADCAEIGVKGVSFVSDGESTISPAFVDSVVRGGELGLSMACGTNGLVLSERKLEEILPHLTYLRINISAGERDRYAEIMGVKADYFDRVCQNIRTMVAIKRRRSLPVTIGLQMVLMPEYADQILPLAWLGRELRPDYLIIKHCSDNEEGDLGVHYGAYDGLYDRLREAEQLSDEEYTVEVKWSKIRAEGKRSYQRCYGPPFMLQISGSGLVAPCGMLFNEKYKKFHVGNIVEQRFRDIWASDAYWNVMNYLASAAFNAQKMCGTLCLQHKVNEFLDEFKKGRLEPRVRAAGIPQHVNFV
;
A
#
# COMPACT_ATOMS: atom_id res chain seq x y z
N MET A 1 5.29 -35.23 17.41
CA MET A 1 6.17 -34.39 16.58
C MET A 1 5.64 -32.97 16.71
N SER A 2 6.25 -32.15 17.55
CA SER A 2 5.89 -30.77 17.78
C SER A 2 6.37 -29.98 16.56
N GLY A 3 5.43 -29.56 15.71
CA GLY A 3 5.72 -28.61 14.64
C GLY A 3 6.12 -27.27 15.28
N VAL A 4 7.38 -26.94 15.17
CA VAL A 4 7.87 -25.57 15.39
C VAL A 4 7.22 -24.74 14.30
N THR A 5 6.25 -23.94 14.65
CA THR A 5 5.76 -22.83 13.81
C THR A 5 6.93 -21.86 13.70
N GLU A 6 7.67 -21.92 12.58
CA GLU A 6 8.58 -20.84 12.22
C GLU A 6 7.75 -19.55 12.20
N HIS A 7 7.95 -18.69 13.20
CA HIS A 7 7.43 -17.34 13.20
C HIS A 7 8.13 -16.61 12.06
N THR A 8 7.47 -16.55 10.89
CA THR A 8 7.93 -15.75 9.77
C THR A 8 7.81 -14.27 10.15
N GLU A 9 8.94 -13.57 10.14
CA GLU A 9 9.03 -12.15 10.53
C GLU A 9 8.07 -11.29 9.70
N LEU A 10 7.29 -10.42 10.36
CA LEU A 10 6.45 -9.44 9.70
C LEU A 10 7.29 -8.21 9.36
N ILE A 11 7.71 -8.08 8.10
CA ILE A 11 8.49 -6.94 7.62
C ILE A 11 7.56 -5.92 6.97
N LEU A 12 7.47 -4.71 7.55
CA LEU A 12 6.61 -3.62 7.07
C LEU A 12 7.39 -2.41 6.52
N ASP A 13 8.72 -2.48 6.48
CA ASP A 13 9.62 -1.37 6.16
C ASP A 13 9.83 -1.11 4.65
N GLY A 14 9.34 -1.99 3.76
CA GLY A 14 9.47 -1.88 2.30
C GLY A 14 10.77 -2.46 1.74
N THR A 15 11.49 -3.31 2.50
CA THR A 15 12.74 -3.96 2.06
C THR A 15 12.55 -5.33 1.41
N LYS A 16 11.31 -5.81 1.27
CA LYS A 16 10.99 -7.16 0.76
C LYS A 16 11.39 -7.43 -0.68
N ILE A 17 11.70 -6.42 -1.47
CA ILE A 17 12.28 -6.61 -2.81
C ILE A 17 13.54 -7.48 -2.78
N ALA A 18 14.27 -7.54 -1.65
CA ALA A 18 15.43 -8.40 -1.47
C ALA A 18 15.15 -9.91 -1.58
N TRP A 19 13.89 -10.34 -1.52
CA TRP A 19 13.47 -11.73 -1.75
C TRP A 19 13.06 -12.04 -3.19
N HIS A 20 13.16 -11.05 -4.10
CA HIS A 20 12.85 -11.16 -5.54
C HIS A 20 14.07 -10.85 -6.40
N LEU A 21 15.24 -11.36 -5.99
CA LEU A 21 16.53 -11.07 -6.66
C LEU A 21 16.56 -11.56 -8.11
N ASP A 22 15.94 -12.70 -8.41
CA ASP A 22 15.77 -13.22 -9.75
C ASP A 22 15.15 -12.17 -10.69
N ARG A 23 14.15 -11.44 -10.20
CA ARG A 23 13.47 -10.38 -10.95
C ARG A 23 14.31 -9.11 -11.03
N VAL A 24 15.06 -8.77 -9.97
CA VAL A 24 16.01 -7.66 -9.96
C VAL A 24 17.14 -7.89 -10.97
N GLU A 25 17.68 -9.09 -11.04
CA GLU A 25 18.72 -9.47 -11.99
C GLU A 25 18.21 -9.48 -13.43
N ALA A 26 17.01 -10.02 -13.70
CA ALA A 26 16.38 -9.98 -15.03
C ALA A 26 16.20 -8.53 -15.50
N TRP A 27 15.63 -7.67 -14.64
CA TRP A 27 15.50 -6.24 -14.93
C TRP A 27 16.88 -5.57 -15.19
N ASN A 28 17.89 -5.92 -14.41
CA ASN A 28 19.23 -5.37 -14.58
C ASN A 28 19.88 -5.75 -15.92
N ARG A 29 19.53 -6.91 -16.48
CA ARG A 29 19.91 -7.34 -17.82
C ARG A 29 19.09 -6.65 -18.95
N GLY A 30 18.12 -5.81 -18.62
CA GLY A 30 17.24 -5.12 -19.56
C GLY A 30 16.03 -5.94 -20.00
N GLU A 31 15.69 -7.02 -19.31
CA GLU A 31 14.51 -7.83 -19.61
C GLU A 31 13.23 -7.12 -19.17
N ARG A 32 12.13 -7.35 -19.89
CA ARG A 32 10.78 -6.89 -19.54
C ARG A 32 10.23 -7.78 -18.43
N ILE A 33 10.22 -7.29 -17.19
CA ILE A 33 9.77 -8.04 -16.01
C ILE A 33 8.29 -7.75 -15.69
N ALA A 34 7.57 -8.74 -15.18
CA ALA A 34 6.25 -8.47 -14.59
C ALA A 34 6.40 -7.76 -13.24
N PRO A 35 5.48 -6.85 -12.86
CA PRO A 35 5.46 -6.29 -11.51
C PRO A 35 5.37 -7.39 -10.44
N ILE A 36 6.03 -7.19 -9.30
CA ILE A 36 5.84 -8.05 -8.13
C ILE A 36 4.49 -7.73 -7.51
N THR A 37 4.25 -6.44 -7.25
CA THR A 37 3.02 -5.93 -6.66
C THR A 37 2.33 -4.96 -7.62
N ILE A 38 1.00 -5.03 -7.68
CA ILE A 38 0.18 -3.96 -8.26
C ILE A 38 -0.75 -3.43 -7.18
N ASP A 39 -0.62 -2.14 -6.87
CA ASP A 39 -1.58 -1.42 -6.02
C ASP A 39 -2.66 -0.79 -6.91
N MET A 40 -3.92 -1.00 -6.57
CA MET A 40 -5.02 -0.45 -7.36
C MET A 40 -6.24 -0.09 -6.51
N ALA A 41 -7.16 0.69 -7.07
CA ALA A 41 -8.50 0.85 -6.54
C ALA A 41 -9.54 0.35 -7.55
N LEU A 42 -10.71 -0.05 -7.05
CA LEU A 42 -11.84 -0.49 -7.87
C LEU A 42 -12.79 0.65 -8.22
N THR A 43 -12.61 1.79 -7.60
CA THR A 43 -13.38 3.01 -7.84
C THR A 43 -12.64 4.20 -7.25
N ARG A 44 -12.80 5.37 -7.86
CA ARG A 44 -12.33 6.65 -7.30
C ARG A 44 -13.29 7.23 -6.26
N ALA A 45 -14.51 6.68 -6.17
CA ALA A 45 -15.44 7.11 -5.13
C ALA A 45 -14.93 6.68 -3.75
N CYS A 46 -15.15 7.53 -2.76
CA CYS A 46 -14.90 7.24 -1.35
C CYS A 46 -16.07 7.74 -0.51
N ASN A 47 -16.37 7.04 0.56
CA ASN A 47 -17.37 7.43 1.55
C ASN A 47 -16.79 8.22 2.73
N TYR A 48 -15.49 8.63 2.62
CA TYR A 48 -14.76 9.46 3.58
C TYR A 48 -14.20 10.70 2.88
N ALA A 49 -13.84 11.73 3.68
CA ALA A 49 -13.20 12.95 3.23
C ALA A 49 -12.00 13.31 4.12
N CYS A 50 -11.05 12.38 4.25
CA CYS A 50 -9.89 12.53 5.13
C CYS A 50 -9.02 13.72 4.73
N ASP A 51 -8.59 14.56 5.68
CA ASP A 51 -7.79 15.76 5.44
C ASP A 51 -6.43 15.47 4.80
N PHE A 52 -5.84 14.31 5.11
CA PHE A 52 -4.56 13.85 4.57
C PHE A 52 -4.67 13.08 3.25
N CYS A 53 -5.83 13.11 2.59
CA CYS A 53 -6.11 12.22 1.46
C CYS A 53 -5.43 12.69 0.18
N TYR A 54 -4.32 12.05 -0.17
CA TYR A 54 -3.60 12.29 -1.42
C TYR A 54 -4.46 12.09 -2.68
N ALA A 55 -5.46 11.18 -2.64
CA ALA A 55 -6.34 10.90 -3.76
C ALA A 55 -7.17 12.13 -4.19
N MET A 56 -7.43 13.07 -3.28
CA MET A 56 -8.13 14.31 -3.57
C MET A 56 -7.35 15.23 -4.54
N LEU A 57 -6.02 15.07 -4.59
CA LEU A 57 -5.13 15.83 -5.49
C LEU A 57 -5.04 15.20 -6.89
N GLN A 58 -5.63 14.02 -7.10
CA GLN A 58 -5.50 13.25 -8.35
C GLN A 58 -6.72 13.46 -9.25
N GLU A 59 -6.70 14.50 -10.07
CA GLU A 59 -7.72 14.75 -11.08
C GLU A 59 -7.48 13.84 -12.30
N ASN A 60 -8.30 12.82 -12.46
CA ASN A 60 -8.38 12.00 -13.65
C ASN A 60 -9.82 11.54 -13.91
N GLU A 61 -10.04 10.94 -15.07
CA GLU A 61 -11.36 10.49 -15.51
C GLU A 61 -11.99 9.50 -14.51
N ARG A 62 -13.32 9.55 -14.36
CA ARG A 62 -14.09 8.59 -13.56
C ARG A 62 -14.73 7.56 -14.49
N ARG A 63 -14.24 6.33 -14.45
CA ARG A 63 -14.82 5.20 -15.21
C ARG A 63 -15.14 4.06 -14.25
N PRO A 64 -16.24 3.34 -14.42
CA PRO A 64 -16.54 2.19 -13.59
C PRO A 64 -15.63 1.01 -13.99
N ILE A 65 -15.01 0.38 -12.99
CA ILE A 65 -14.33 -0.91 -13.16
C ILE A 65 -15.35 -2.00 -12.84
N THR A 66 -15.77 -2.73 -13.88
CA THR A 66 -16.76 -3.81 -13.73
C THR A 66 -16.11 -5.11 -13.25
N ARG A 67 -16.94 -6.08 -12.82
CA ARG A 67 -16.47 -7.43 -12.48
C ARG A 67 -15.72 -8.08 -13.64
N GLU A 68 -16.22 -7.94 -14.85
CA GLU A 68 -15.59 -8.50 -16.06
C GLU A 68 -14.20 -7.92 -16.30
N VAL A 69 -14.06 -6.59 -16.21
CA VAL A 69 -12.76 -5.91 -16.32
C VAL A 69 -11.79 -6.47 -15.27
N MET A 70 -12.24 -6.63 -14.02
CA MET A 70 -11.41 -7.18 -12.96
C MET A 70 -11.01 -8.65 -13.21
N TYR A 71 -11.92 -9.48 -13.68
CA TYR A 71 -11.61 -10.89 -13.97
C TYR A 71 -10.57 -11.00 -15.08
N ASN A 72 -10.69 -10.19 -16.12
CA ASN A 72 -9.71 -10.11 -17.20
C ASN A 72 -8.36 -9.60 -16.68
N PHE A 73 -8.35 -8.55 -15.86
CA PHE A 73 -7.14 -7.99 -15.28
C PHE A 73 -6.41 -9.01 -14.38
N LEU A 74 -7.13 -9.69 -13.48
CA LEU A 74 -6.52 -10.68 -12.58
C LEU A 74 -5.99 -11.90 -13.35
N ALA A 75 -6.68 -12.33 -14.41
CA ALA A 75 -6.19 -13.39 -15.28
C ALA A 75 -4.89 -12.97 -16.00
N ASP A 76 -4.84 -11.74 -16.54
CA ASP A 76 -3.63 -11.20 -17.16
C ASP A 76 -2.47 -11.09 -16.14
N CYS A 77 -2.75 -10.64 -14.92
CA CYS A 77 -1.75 -10.59 -13.84
C CYS A 77 -1.13 -11.96 -13.56
N ALA A 78 -1.97 -13.00 -13.44
CA ALA A 78 -1.50 -14.37 -13.20
C ALA A 78 -0.69 -14.88 -14.40
N GLU A 79 -1.16 -14.65 -15.64
CA GLU A 79 -0.51 -15.07 -16.89
C GLU A 79 0.90 -14.47 -17.04
N ILE A 80 1.06 -13.16 -16.81
CA ILE A 80 2.36 -12.49 -16.97
C ILE A 80 3.30 -12.68 -15.77
N GLY A 81 2.81 -13.21 -14.66
CA GLY A 81 3.61 -13.56 -13.49
C GLY A 81 3.68 -12.49 -12.40
N VAL A 82 2.68 -11.59 -12.31
CA VAL A 82 2.47 -10.73 -11.11
C VAL A 82 2.31 -11.62 -9.88
N LYS A 83 2.83 -11.18 -8.74
CA LYS A 83 2.80 -11.97 -7.50
C LYS A 83 1.69 -11.54 -6.54
N GLY A 84 1.41 -10.25 -6.47
CA GLY A 84 0.41 -9.72 -5.56
C GLY A 84 -0.38 -8.55 -6.15
N VAL A 85 -1.66 -8.48 -5.78
CA VAL A 85 -2.55 -7.35 -6.08
C VAL A 85 -3.11 -6.82 -4.77
N SER A 86 -2.92 -5.53 -4.52
CA SER A 86 -3.39 -4.85 -3.32
C SER A 86 -4.43 -3.79 -3.68
N PHE A 87 -5.59 -3.86 -3.07
CA PHE A 87 -6.62 -2.82 -3.20
C PHE A 87 -6.29 -1.62 -2.30
N VAL A 88 -5.27 -0.85 -2.71
CA VAL A 88 -4.76 0.37 -2.06
C VAL A 88 -4.41 1.39 -3.12
N SER A 89 -5.25 2.39 -3.33
CA SER A 89 -4.99 3.49 -4.28
C SER A 89 -5.92 4.67 -4.01
N ASP A 90 -6.42 5.35 -5.05
CA ASP A 90 -7.34 6.48 -4.98
C ASP A 90 -8.80 6.00 -4.88
N GLY A 91 -9.45 6.26 -3.76
CA GLY A 91 -10.83 5.86 -3.47
C GLY A 91 -10.95 4.70 -2.46
N GLU A 92 -12.19 4.21 -2.27
CA GLU A 92 -12.48 3.12 -1.33
C GLU A 92 -12.98 1.88 -2.06
N SER A 93 -12.12 0.90 -2.23
CA SER A 93 -12.43 -0.30 -3.03
C SER A 93 -13.59 -1.14 -2.47
N THR A 94 -13.80 -1.14 -1.15
CA THR A 94 -14.82 -1.98 -0.49
C THR A 94 -16.26 -1.56 -0.77
N ILE A 95 -16.48 -0.33 -1.31
CA ILE A 95 -17.80 0.12 -1.77
C ILE A 95 -18.12 -0.35 -3.19
N SER A 96 -17.13 -0.84 -3.94
CA SER A 96 -17.35 -1.38 -5.28
C SER A 96 -18.11 -2.70 -5.23
N PRO A 97 -19.13 -2.90 -6.08
CA PRO A 97 -19.83 -4.20 -6.20
C PRO A 97 -18.89 -5.33 -6.64
N ALA A 98 -17.81 -5.03 -7.33
CA ALA A 98 -16.83 -6.02 -7.81
C ALA A 98 -15.83 -6.46 -6.72
N PHE A 99 -15.80 -5.82 -5.53
CA PHE A 99 -14.73 -6.01 -4.55
C PHE A 99 -14.59 -7.45 -4.06
N VAL A 100 -15.67 -8.04 -3.53
CA VAL A 100 -15.64 -9.39 -2.94
C VAL A 100 -15.23 -10.41 -4.00
N ASP A 101 -15.89 -10.39 -5.15
CA ASP A 101 -15.60 -11.30 -6.27
C ASP A 101 -14.14 -11.17 -6.77
N SER A 102 -13.60 -9.94 -6.76
CA SER A 102 -12.21 -9.70 -7.19
C SER A 102 -11.20 -10.27 -6.19
N VAL A 103 -11.45 -10.15 -4.88
CA VAL A 103 -10.59 -10.76 -3.85
C VAL A 103 -10.59 -12.28 -3.98
N VAL A 104 -11.77 -12.89 -4.05
CA VAL A 104 -11.92 -14.35 -4.18
C VAL A 104 -11.24 -14.85 -5.45
N ARG A 105 -11.56 -14.21 -6.59
CA ARG A 105 -11.01 -14.60 -7.89
C ARG A 105 -9.49 -14.49 -7.95
N GLY A 106 -8.91 -13.43 -7.38
CA GLY A 106 -7.46 -13.27 -7.33
C GLY A 106 -6.79 -14.37 -6.51
N GLY A 107 -7.36 -14.71 -5.33
CA GLY A 107 -6.88 -15.83 -4.51
C GLY A 107 -6.97 -17.18 -5.22
N GLU A 108 -8.08 -17.47 -5.94
CA GLU A 108 -8.23 -18.68 -6.76
C GLU A 108 -7.19 -18.80 -7.89
N LEU A 109 -6.74 -17.66 -8.42
CA LEU A 109 -5.70 -17.61 -9.46
C LEU A 109 -4.28 -17.70 -8.87
N GLY A 110 -4.13 -17.87 -7.54
CA GLY A 110 -2.85 -17.98 -6.86
C GLY A 110 -2.13 -16.64 -6.67
N LEU A 111 -2.80 -15.51 -6.89
CA LEU A 111 -2.26 -14.20 -6.56
C LEU A 111 -2.36 -13.95 -5.03
N SER A 112 -1.32 -13.37 -4.46
CA SER A 112 -1.42 -12.80 -3.10
C SER A 112 -2.34 -11.58 -3.16
N MET A 113 -3.49 -11.64 -2.45
CA MET A 113 -4.44 -10.55 -2.43
C MET A 113 -4.33 -9.77 -1.14
N ALA A 114 -4.49 -8.44 -1.21
CA ALA A 114 -4.46 -7.59 -0.02
C ALA A 114 -5.42 -6.40 -0.17
N CYS A 115 -5.77 -5.79 0.96
CA CYS A 115 -6.64 -4.61 0.96
C CYS A 115 -6.25 -3.63 2.06
N GLY A 116 -6.22 -2.33 1.71
CA GLY A 116 -6.25 -1.22 2.64
C GLY A 116 -7.58 -0.47 2.48
N THR A 117 -8.31 -0.27 3.56
CA THR A 117 -9.69 0.26 3.57
C THR A 117 -9.94 1.14 4.78
N ASN A 118 -10.97 1.98 4.73
CA ASN A 118 -11.47 2.67 5.92
C ASN A 118 -12.28 1.75 6.86
N GLY A 119 -12.61 0.52 6.42
CA GLY A 119 -13.24 -0.51 7.25
C GLY A 119 -14.74 -0.35 7.50
N LEU A 120 -15.40 0.70 6.99
CA LEU A 120 -16.79 1.04 7.35
C LEU A 120 -17.83 0.03 6.84
N VAL A 121 -17.68 -0.43 5.58
CA VAL A 121 -18.71 -1.22 4.88
C VAL A 121 -18.40 -2.72 4.84
N LEU A 122 -17.52 -3.19 5.70
CA LEU A 122 -17.15 -4.59 5.84
C LEU A 122 -18.10 -5.31 6.82
N SER A 123 -19.21 -5.82 6.31
CA SER A 123 -20.10 -6.67 7.11
C SER A 123 -19.46 -8.03 7.42
N GLU A 124 -19.93 -8.72 8.48
CA GLU A 124 -19.46 -10.06 8.85
C GLU A 124 -19.51 -11.03 7.66
N ARG A 125 -20.62 -11.03 6.91
CA ARG A 125 -20.76 -11.86 5.70
C ARG A 125 -19.64 -11.61 4.68
N LYS A 126 -19.33 -10.33 4.37
CA LYS A 126 -18.24 -10.00 3.46
C LYS A 126 -16.88 -10.46 4.01
N LEU A 127 -16.66 -10.27 5.32
CA LEU A 127 -15.43 -10.67 5.99
C LEU A 127 -15.21 -12.18 5.97
N GLU A 128 -16.25 -12.97 6.22
CA GLU A 128 -16.20 -14.44 6.14
C GLU A 128 -15.78 -14.92 4.74
N GLU A 129 -16.20 -14.19 3.71
CA GLU A 129 -15.93 -14.53 2.31
C GLU A 129 -14.53 -14.13 1.87
N ILE A 130 -14.04 -12.93 2.25
CA ILE A 130 -12.77 -12.41 1.74
C ILE A 130 -11.54 -12.79 2.57
N LEU A 131 -11.65 -12.91 3.91
CA LEU A 131 -10.48 -13.13 4.78
C LEU A 131 -9.66 -14.38 4.42
N PRO A 132 -10.26 -15.51 3.98
CA PRO A 132 -9.50 -16.68 3.55
C PRO A 132 -8.61 -16.47 2.32
N HIS A 133 -8.91 -15.44 1.51
CA HIS A 133 -8.20 -15.14 0.27
C HIS A 133 -7.23 -13.97 0.39
N LEU A 134 -7.17 -13.32 1.57
CA LEU A 134 -6.30 -12.18 1.81
C LEU A 134 -4.98 -12.60 2.51
N THR A 135 -3.88 -12.02 2.06
CA THR A 135 -2.61 -12.03 2.78
C THR A 135 -2.65 -11.05 3.94
N TYR A 136 -3.16 -9.82 3.69
CA TYR A 136 -3.44 -8.87 4.75
C TYR A 136 -4.71 -8.03 4.47
N LEU A 137 -5.35 -7.61 5.55
CA LEU A 137 -6.39 -6.58 5.55
C LEU A 137 -5.97 -5.46 6.50
N ARG A 138 -5.82 -4.24 5.99
CA ARG A 138 -5.33 -3.10 6.76
C ARG A 138 -6.37 -1.99 6.82
N ILE A 139 -6.70 -1.57 8.02
CA ILE A 139 -7.68 -0.51 8.27
C ILE A 139 -6.93 0.82 8.42
N ASN A 140 -7.26 1.78 7.55
CA ASN A 140 -6.77 3.16 7.69
C ASN A 140 -7.61 3.87 8.77
N ILE A 141 -6.96 4.16 9.89
CA ILE A 141 -7.56 4.79 11.06
C ILE A 141 -6.51 5.72 11.67
N SER A 142 -6.71 7.04 11.59
CA SER A 142 -5.69 8.01 11.99
C SER A 142 -5.96 8.65 13.34
N ALA A 143 -6.92 8.14 14.12
CA ALA A 143 -7.20 8.56 15.49
C ALA A 143 -7.71 7.40 16.34
N GLY A 144 -7.41 7.46 17.66
CA GLY A 144 -7.88 6.52 18.67
C GLY A 144 -9.10 6.99 19.46
N GLU A 145 -9.55 8.21 19.22
CA GLU A 145 -10.67 8.84 19.92
C GLU A 145 -11.77 9.26 18.94
N ARG A 146 -13.01 9.04 19.36
CA ARG A 146 -14.21 9.13 18.51
C ARG A 146 -14.38 10.47 17.79
N ASP A 147 -14.24 11.59 18.52
CA ASP A 147 -14.47 12.94 17.98
C ASP A 147 -13.31 13.37 17.09
N ARG A 148 -12.06 13.08 17.51
CA ARG A 148 -10.86 13.33 16.67
C ARG A 148 -10.84 12.45 15.43
N TYR A 149 -11.33 11.22 15.51
CA TYR A 149 -11.52 10.38 14.32
C TYR A 149 -12.48 11.03 13.33
N ALA A 150 -13.63 11.52 13.82
CA ALA A 150 -14.62 12.15 12.95
C ALA A 150 -14.05 13.38 12.23
N GLU A 151 -13.30 14.20 12.94
CA GLU A 151 -12.62 15.37 12.41
C GLU A 151 -11.58 15.00 11.35
N ILE A 152 -10.57 14.19 11.69
CA ILE A 152 -9.44 13.82 10.83
C ILE A 152 -9.88 13.01 9.59
N MET A 153 -10.85 12.12 9.78
CA MET A 153 -11.34 11.25 8.70
C MET A 153 -12.48 11.88 7.88
N GLY A 154 -12.95 13.09 8.25
CA GLY A 154 -14.00 13.83 7.57
C GLY A 154 -15.33 13.08 7.54
N VAL A 155 -15.76 12.51 8.68
CA VAL A 155 -16.94 11.64 8.78
C VAL A 155 -17.76 11.93 10.03
N LYS A 156 -18.89 11.22 10.19
CA LYS A 156 -19.68 11.25 11.42
C LYS A 156 -19.00 10.45 12.51
N ALA A 157 -19.14 10.89 13.77
CA ALA A 157 -18.51 10.26 14.92
C ALA A 157 -18.95 8.79 15.16
N ASP A 158 -20.19 8.43 14.81
CA ASP A 158 -20.71 7.05 14.90
C ASP A 158 -19.99 6.05 13.95
N TYR A 159 -19.29 6.54 12.94
CA TYR A 159 -18.46 5.71 12.06
C TYR A 159 -17.28 5.09 12.82
N PHE A 160 -16.72 5.78 13.80
CA PHE A 160 -15.67 5.26 14.67
C PHE A 160 -16.11 3.97 15.38
N ASP A 161 -17.28 4.02 16.02
CA ASP A 161 -17.83 2.87 16.76
C ASP A 161 -18.04 1.68 15.83
N ARG A 162 -18.56 1.94 14.63
CA ARG A 162 -18.79 0.92 13.62
C ARG A 162 -17.48 0.30 13.08
N VAL A 163 -16.46 1.12 12.83
CA VAL A 163 -15.15 0.62 12.39
C VAL A 163 -14.49 -0.20 13.48
N CYS A 164 -14.51 0.25 14.74
CA CYS A 164 -14.02 -0.54 15.87
C CYS A 164 -14.74 -1.89 15.99
N GLN A 165 -16.06 -1.90 15.81
CA GLN A 165 -16.84 -3.16 15.83
C GLN A 165 -16.46 -4.07 14.67
N ASN A 166 -16.25 -3.53 13.46
CA ASN A 166 -15.81 -4.31 12.30
C ASN A 166 -14.40 -4.90 12.53
N ILE A 167 -13.48 -4.16 13.16
CA ILE A 167 -12.14 -4.68 13.52
C ILE A 167 -12.26 -5.84 14.51
N ARG A 168 -13.09 -5.73 15.56
CA ARG A 168 -13.35 -6.84 16.49
C ARG A 168 -13.89 -8.07 15.75
N THR A 169 -14.81 -7.88 14.81
CA THR A 169 -15.37 -8.95 13.99
C THR A 169 -14.30 -9.62 13.11
N MET A 170 -13.43 -8.85 12.45
CA MET A 170 -12.32 -9.38 11.65
C MET A 170 -11.38 -10.26 12.50
N VAL A 171 -10.97 -9.75 13.66
CA VAL A 171 -10.08 -10.49 14.60
C VAL A 171 -10.77 -11.76 15.10
N ALA A 172 -12.07 -11.69 15.44
CA ALA A 172 -12.84 -12.86 15.89
C ALA A 172 -12.95 -13.93 14.80
N ILE A 173 -13.23 -13.57 13.54
CA ILE A 173 -13.29 -14.50 12.41
C ILE A 173 -11.91 -15.13 12.18
N LYS A 174 -10.84 -14.33 12.12
CA LYS A 174 -9.47 -14.81 11.96
C LYS A 174 -9.14 -15.87 13.00
N ARG A 175 -9.37 -15.58 14.28
CA ARG A 175 -9.08 -16.50 15.39
C ARG A 175 -9.94 -17.76 15.34
N ARG A 176 -11.26 -17.60 15.16
CA ARG A 176 -12.22 -18.73 15.09
C ARG A 176 -11.88 -19.72 13.98
N ARG A 177 -11.44 -19.22 12.83
CA ARG A 177 -11.13 -20.03 11.64
C ARG A 177 -9.64 -20.32 11.48
N SER A 178 -8.79 -19.86 12.39
CA SER A 178 -7.32 -20.00 12.32
C SER A 178 -6.74 -19.55 10.97
N LEU A 179 -7.21 -18.39 10.47
CA LEU A 179 -6.80 -17.88 9.16
C LEU A 179 -5.38 -17.26 9.22
N PRO A 180 -4.55 -17.44 8.19
CA PRO A 180 -3.20 -16.88 8.14
C PRO A 180 -3.17 -15.39 7.80
N VAL A 181 -4.30 -14.78 7.46
CA VAL A 181 -4.40 -13.38 7.10
C VAL A 181 -3.89 -12.48 8.22
N THR A 182 -3.14 -11.44 7.89
CA THR A 182 -2.72 -10.42 8.86
C THR A 182 -3.71 -9.26 8.87
N ILE A 183 -4.19 -8.88 10.05
CA ILE A 183 -5.09 -7.73 10.23
C ILE A 183 -4.28 -6.59 10.85
N GLY A 184 -4.19 -5.46 10.15
CA GLY A 184 -3.42 -4.31 10.60
C GLY A 184 -4.22 -3.02 10.69
N LEU A 185 -3.73 -2.10 11.51
CA LEU A 185 -4.14 -0.70 11.52
C LEU A 185 -3.06 0.15 10.86
N GLN A 186 -3.45 1.25 10.25
CA GLN A 186 -2.52 2.24 9.71
C GLN A 186 -2.93 3.65 10.11
N MET A 187 -2.00 4.36 10.72
CA MET A 187 -2.06 5.81 10.91
C MET A 187 -1.30 6.51 9.80
N VAL A 188 -1.97 7.40 9.07
CA VAL A 188 -1.28 8.44 8.30
C VAL A 188 -1.14 9.63 9.24
N LEU A 189 0.07 9.85 9.73
CA LEU A 189 0.36 10.88 10.70
C LEU A 189 0.70 12.19 9.98
N MET A 190 -0.05 13.24 10.29
CA MET A 190 0.38 14.61 10.14
C MET A 190 0.78 15.16 11.52
N PRO A 191 1.71 16.12 11.62
CA PRO A 191 2.14 16.65 12.91
C PRO A 191 0.98 17.15 13.80
N GLU A 192 -0.08 17.66 13.18
CA GLU A 192 -1.30 18.15 13.82
C GLU A 192 -2.13 17.06 14.50
N TYR A 193 -1.85 15.77 14.17
CA TYR A 193 -2.53 14.61 14.76
C TYR A 193 -1.69 13.91 15.82
N ALA A 194 -0.63 14.56 16.30
CA ALA A 194 0.28 13.99 17.29
C ALA A 194 -0.40 13.60 18.62
N ASP A 195 -1.51 14.27 18.95
CA ASP A 195 -2.38 13.94 20.09
C ASP A 195 -2.97 12.52 19.97
N GLN A 196 -3.11 12.00 18.76
CA GLN A 196 -3.73 10.70 18.48
C GLN A 196 -2.75 9.52 18.39
N ILE A 197 -1.44 9.75 18.48
CA ILE A 197 -0.43 8.67 18.42
C ILE A 197 -0.67 7.63 19.52
N LEU A 198 -0.69 8.06 20.77
CA LEU A 198 -0.87 7.16 21.93
C LEU A 198 -2.30 6.64 22.06
N PRO A 199 -3.37 7.46 21.92
CA PRO A 199 -4.73 6.94 21.93
C PRO A 199 -4.97 5.85 20.90
N LEU A 200 -4.44 5.99 19.68
CA LEU A 200 -4.59 4.96 18.65
C LEU A 200 -3.78 3.69 18.97
N ALA A 201 -2.57 3.82 19.51
CA ALA A 201 -1.77 2.67 19.91
C ALA A 201 -2.46 1.87 21.04
N TRP A 202 -3.07 2.55 22.01
CA TRP A 202 -3.89 1.93 23.04
C TRP A 202 -5.15 1.27 22.50
N LEU A 203 -5.86 1.94 21.57
CA LEU A 203 -7.02 1.37 20.90
C LEU A 203 -6.65 0.08 20.14
N GLY A 204 -5.51 0.08 19.44
CA GLY A 204 -5.01 -1.11 18.76
C GLY A 204 -4.75 -2.24 19.75
N ARG A 205 -4.13 -1.97 20.90
CA ARG A 205 -3.91 -2.95 21.96
C ARG A 205 -5.23 -3.52 22.52
N GLU A 206 -6.29 -2.71 22.60
CA GLU A 206 -7.64 -3.16 23.01
C GLU A 206 -8.29 -4.05 21.93
N LEU A 207 -8.25 -3.62 20.65
CA LEU A 207 -8.91 -4.29 19.53
C LEU A 207 -8.20 -5.57 19.07
N ARG A 208 -6.91 -5.73 19.41
CA ARG A 208 -6.09 -6.92 19.12
C ARG A 208 -5.96 -7.29 17.63
N PRO A 209 -5.75 -6.33 16.70
CA PRO A 209 -5.21 -6.66 15.40
C PRO A 209 -3.75 -7.13 15.55
N ASP A 210 -3.13 -7.60 14.47
CA ASP A 210 -1.73 -8.05 14.53
C ASP A 210 -0.74 -6.88 14.67
N TYR A 211 -1.06 -5.71 14.06
CA TYR A 211 -0.18 -4.55 14.15
C TYR A 211 -0.88 -3.19 13.97
N LEU A 212 -0.22 -2.14 14.42
CA LEU A 212 -0.42 -0.76 14.01
C LEU A 212 0.84 -0.25 13.32
N ILE A 213 0.71 0.28 12.11
CA ILE A 213 1.81 0.99 11.46
C ILE A 213 1.55 2.49 11.43
N ILE A 214 2.54 3.27 11.89
CA ILE A 214 2.50 4.73 11.85
C ILE A 214 3.45 5.22 10.77
N LYS A 215 2.94 5.97 9.80
CA LYS A 215 3.73 6.57 8.72
C LYS A 215 3.43 8.05 8.56
N HIS A 216 4.41 8.83 8.11
CA HIS A 216 4.16 10.22 7.73
C HIS A 216 3.16 10.32 6.57
N CYS A 217 2.49 11.45 6.46
CA CYS A 217 1.72 11.83 5.27
C CYS A 217 2.68 12.09 4.09
N SER A 218 2.31 11.66 2.88
CA SER A 218 3.00 12.03 1.64
C SER A 218 2.26 13.15 0.96
N ASP A 219 2.99 14.14 0.44
CA ASP A 219 2.44 15.30 -0.25
C ASP A 219 2.90 15.33 -1.72
N ASN A 220 2.24 16.14 -2.56
CA ASN A 220 2.69 16.39 -3.93
C ASN A 220 3.88 17.38 -3.94
N GLU A 221 4.37 17.69 -5.14
CA GLU A 221 5.49 18.61 -5.33
C GLU A 221 5.16 20.08 -5.03
N GLU A 222 3.87 20.44 -5.06
CA GLU A 222 3.35 21.76 -4.72
C GLU A 222 3.14 21.95 -3.21
N GLY A 223 3.06 20.86 -2.45
CA GLY A 223 2.82 20.91 -1.00
C GLY A 223 1.36 21.18 -0.63
N ASP A 224 0.41 20.73 -1.46
CA ASP A 224 -1.02 21.06 -1.34
C ASP A 224 -1.69 20.51 -0.08
N LEU A 225 -1.15 19.45 0.54
CA LEU A 225 -1.62 18.95 1.84
C LEU A 225 -0.97 19.69 3.02
N GLY A 226 0.00 20.56 2.78
CA GLY A 226 0.62 21.39 3.81
C GLY A 226 1.46 20.65 4.82
N VAL A 227 2.07 19.51 4.47
CA VAL A 227 2.81 18.67 5.39
C VAL A 227 4.15 19.30 5.79
N HIS A 228 4.30 19.67 7.05
CA HIS A 228 5.52 20.23 7.62
C HIS A 228 6.49 19.14 8.10
N TYR A 229 7.33 18.61 7.19
CA TYR A 229 8.20 17.44 7.47
C TYR A 229 9.19 17.64 8.63
N GLY A 230 9.71 18.85 8.85
CA GLY A 230 10.59 19.14 10.00
C GLY A 230 9.90 19.07 11.36
N ALA A 231 8.57 19.16 11.40
CA ALA A 231 7.83 19.07 12.67
C ALA A 231 7.74 17.64 13.24
N TYR A 232 8.04 16.61 12.43
CA TYR A 232 8.09 15.23 12.93
C TYR A 232 9.20 14.97 13.95
N ASP A 233 10.27 15.76 13.95
CA ASP A 233 11.37 15.60 14.92
C ASP A 233 10.90 15.76 16.36
N GLY A 234 9.97 16.69 16.61
CA GLY A 234 9.36 16.90 17.92
C GLY A 234 8.46 15.75 18.40
N LEU A 235 8.19 14.75 17.53
CA LEU A 235 7.29 13.63 17.84
C LEU A 235 8.04 12.33 18.19
N TYR A 236 9.35 12.28 18.08
CA TYR A 236 10.13 11.04 18.22
C TYR A 236 9.92 10.34 19.54
N ASP A 237 9.86 11.04 20.66
CA ASP A 237 9.68 10.41 21.96
C ASP A 237 8.28 9.79 22.08
N ARG A 238 7.24 10.51 21.62
CA ARG A 238 5.87 10.00 21.59
C ARG A 238 5.71 8.79 20.66
N LEU A 239 6.40 8.79 19.52
CA LEU A 239 6.42 7.64 18.60
C LEU A 239 7.10 6.42 19.22
N ARG A 240 8.23 6.61 19.95
CA ARG A 240 8.89 5.53 20.69
C ARG A 240 8.04 5.01 21.85
N GLU A 241 7.32 5.89 22.55
CA GLU A 241 6.37 5.49 23.58
C GLU A 241 5.25 4.63 23.01
N ALA A 242 4.74 4.97 21.81
CA ALA A 242 3.76 4.14 21.12
C ALA A 242 4.31 2.74 20.79
N GLU A 243 5.56 2.63 20.32
CA GLU A 243 6.20 1.34 20.03
C GLU A 243 6.34 0.46 21.29
N GLN A 244 6.49 1.07 22.50
CA GLN A 244 6.53 0.34 23.77
C GLN A 244 5.19 -0.29 24.19
N LEU A 245 4.09 0.08 23.51
CA LEU A 245 2.77 -0.55 23.72
C LEU A 245 2.64 -1.89 22.99
N SER A 246 3.65 -2.32 22.24
CA SER A 246 3.72 -3.65 21.64
C SER A 246 3.75 -4.74 22.71
N ASP A 247 3.16 -5.89 22.38
CA ASP A 247 3.22 -7.12 23.18
C ASP A 247 3.33 -8.37 22.25
N GLU A 248 3.16 -9.56 22.77
CA GLU A 248 3.32 -10.81 22.01
C GLU A 248 2.31 -10.98 20.86
N GLU A 249 1.13 -10.35 20.95
CA GLU A 249 0.03 -10.48 19.97
C GLU A 249 -0.20 -9.22 19.11
N TYR A 250 0.39 -8.08 19.49
CA TYR A 250 0.17 -6.79 18.85
C TYR A 250 1.46 -5.98 18.75
N THR A 251 1.81 -5.56 17.55
CA THR A 251 3.02 -4.78 17.29
C THR A 251 2.66 -3.35 16.86
N VAL A 252 3.27 -2.36 17.48
CA VAL A 252 3.28 -0.97 16.98
C VAL A 252 4.60 -0.73 16.27
N GLU A 253 4.54 -0.36 14.99
CA GLU A 253 5.72 -0.09 14.16
C GLU A 253 5.65 1.33 13.58
N VAL A 254 6.74 2.06 13.70
CA VAL A 254 6.89 3.39 13.11
C VAL A 254 7.77 3.30 11.86
N LYS A 255 7.32 3.85 10.74
CA LYS A 255 8.16 3.94 9.51
C LYS A 255 9.27 4.99 9.67
N TRP A 256 10.21 4.72 10.60
CA TRP A 256 11.31 5.62 10.91
C TRP A 256 12.11 6.08 9.71
N SER A 257 12.32 5.20 8.72
CA SER A 257 13.03 5.55 7.49
C SER A 257 12.38 6.69 6.74
N LYS A 258 11.03 6.76 6.73
CA LYS A 258 10.29 7.83 6.09
C LYS A 258 10.23 9.09 6.96
N ILE A 259 10.02 8.93 8.26
CA ILE A 259 9.93 10.05 9.22
C ILE A 259 11.26 10.81 9.27
N ARG A 260 12.39 10.10 9.41
CA ARG A 260 13.74 10.70 9.48
C ARG A 260 14.25 11.24 8.16
N ALA A 261 13.66 10.85 7.05
CA ALA A 261 14.08 11.36 5.73
C ALA A 261 13.55 12.78 5.43
N GLU A 262 12.68 13.34 6.29
CA GLU A 262 12.13 14.71 6.16
C GLU A 262 11.61 15.00 4.74
N GLY A 263 10.95 14.06 4.11
CA GLY A 263 10.49 14.18 2.72
C GLY A 263 11.58 14.09 1.64
N LYS A 264 12.87 13.95 2.00
CA LYS A 264 14.00 13.95 1.06
C LYS A 264 14.30 12.54 0.55
N ARG A 265 14.76 12.44 -0.71
CA ARG A 265 15.20 11.19 -1.35
C ARG A 265 16.73 11.13 -1.41
N SER A 266 17.28 9.92 -1.13
CA SER A 266 18.72 9.63 -1.29
C SER A 266 19.12 9.32 -2.75
N TYR A 267 18.13 9.01 -3.62
CA TYR A 267 18.31 8.61 -5.02
C TYR A 267 17.75 9.66 -5.98
N GLN A 268 18.25 9.68 -7.21
CA GLN A 268 17.82 10.59 -8.26
C GLN A 268 16.91 9.92 -9.31
N ARG A 269 17.09 8.61 -9.54
CA ARG A 269 16.33 7.87 -10.55
C ARG A 269 15.18 7.11 -9.95
N CYS A 270 14.12 6.91 -10.71
CA CYS A 270 12.99 6.09 -10.27
C CYS A 270 13.04 4.72 -10.96
N TYR A 271 13.56 3.72 -10.26
CA TYR A 271 13.68 2.34 -10.73
C TYR A 271 12.52 1.43 -10.29
N GLY A 272 11.71 1.89 -9.34
CA GLY A 272 10.67 1.08 -8.69
C GLY A 272 9.46 0.68 -9.55
N PRO A 273 8.98 1.50 -10.52
CA PRO A 273 7.72 1.23 -11.21
C PRO A 273 7.61 -0.13 -11.92
N PRO A 274 8.67 -0.70 -12.54
CA PRO A 274 8.61 -2.06 -13.11
C PRO A 274 8.33 -3.15 -12.07
N PHE A 275 8.62 -2.92 -10.78
CA PHE A 275 8.44 -3.87 -9.68
C PHE A 275 7.15 -3.63 -8.91
N MET A 276 6.72 -2.37 -8.81
CA MET A 276 5.55 -1.94 -8.06
C MET A 276 4.75 -0.92 -8.86
N LEU A 277 3.74 -1.38 -9.58
CA LEU A 277 2.90 -0.56 -10.45
C LEU A 277 1.66 -0.08 -9.70
N GLN A 278 1.04 1.03 -10.15
CA GLN A 278 -0.22 1.50 -9.60
C GLN A 278 -1.29 1.71 -10.67
N ILE A 279 -2.55 1.44 -10.30
CA ILE A 279 -3.73 1.60 -11.14
C ILE A 279 -4.77 2.40 -10.35
N SER A 280 -5.27 3.49 -10.96
CA SER A 280 -6.34 4.31 -10.41
C SER A 280 -7.68 3.57 -10.38
N GLY A 281 -8.57 3.98 -9.51
CA GLY A 281 -9.97 3.52 -9.50
C GLY A 281 -10.78 3.86 -10.75
N SER A 282 -10.19 4.54 -11.73
CA SER A 282 -10.72 4.73 -13.10
C SER A 282 -10.19 3.70 -14.11
N GLY A 283 -9.31 2.79 -13.68
CA GLY A 283 -8.60 1.85 -14.55
C GLY A 283 -7.34 2.41 -15.20
N LEU A 284 -7.01 3.68 -14.98
CA LEU A 284 -5.82 4.33 -15.52
C LEU A 284 -4.55 3.67 -14.95
N VAL A 285 -3.65 3.26 -15.84
CA VAL A 285 -2.36 2.65 -15.47
C VAL A 285 -1.26 3.72 -15.54
N ALA A 286 -0.56 3.91 -14.43
CA ALA A 286 0.57 4.83 -14.34
C ALA A 286 1.70 4.24 -13.48
N PRO A 287 2.94 4.74 -13.58
CA PRO A 287 4.08 4.27 -12.80
C PRO A 287 3.86 4.31 -11.29
N CYS A 288 3.10 5.28 -10.81
CA CYS A 288 2.71 5.43 -9.40
C CYS A 288 1.47 6.32 -9.25
N GLY A 289 0.81 6.27 -8.08
CA GLY A 289 -0.38 7.08 -7.79
C GLY A 289 -0.14 8.58 -7.75
N MET A 290 1.11 9.02 -7.61
CA MET A 290 1.46 10.45 -7.70
C MET A 290 1.37 11.00 -9.13
N LEU A 291 1.15 10.16 -10.13
CA LEU A 291 1.12 10.52 -11.54
C LEU A 291 -0.26 10.28 -12.17
N PHE A 292 -1.32 10.10 -11.38
CA PHE A 292 -2.67 9.90 -11.93
C PHE A 292 -3.33 11.20 -12.41
N ASN A 293 -2.85 12.37 -11.95
CA ASN A 293 -3.40 13.64 -12.38
C ASN A 293 -3.17 13.86 -13.88
N GLU A 294 -4.14 14.45 -14.59
CA GLU A 294 -4.07 14.75 -16.03
C GLU A 294 -2.85 15.61 -16.43
N LYS A 295 -2.32 16.44 -15.53
CA LYS A 295 -1.08 17.20 -15.77
C LYS A 295 0.13 16.28 -16.06
N TYR A 296 0.06 14.99 -15.66
CA TYR A 296 1.07 13.97 -15.87
C TYR A 296 0.73 12.98 -17.00
N LYS A 297 -0.18 13.32 -17.90
CA LYS A 297 -0.65 12.45 -18.99
C LYS A 297 0.48 11.78 -19.80
N LYS A 298 1.64 12.42 -19.90
CA LYS A 298 2.83 11.84 -20.56
C LYS A 298 3.34 10.54 -19.93
N PHE A 299 2.94 10.26 -18.68
CA PHE A 299 3.28 9.04 -17.94
C PHE A 299 2.15 8.00 -17.91
N HIS A 300 0.99 8.33 -18.43
CA HIS A 300 -0.13 7.41 -18.51
C HIS A 300 0.13 6.38 -19.62
N VAL A 301 0.10 5.09 -19.28
CA VAL A 301 0.52 4.03 -20.20
C VAL A 301 -0.63 3.18 -20.73
N GLY A 302 -1.86 3.45 -20.31
CA GLY A 302 -3.07 2.76 -20.78
C GLY A 302 -4.19 2.78 -19.73
N ASN A 303 -5.30 2.11 -20.05
CA ASN A 303 -6.44 1.96 -19.15
C ASN A 303 -7.01 0.54 -19.25
N ILE A 304 -7.13 -0.17 -18.11
CA ILE A 304 -7.61 -1.56 -18.06
C ILE A 304 -9.09 -1.73 -18.40
N VAL A 305 -9.86 -0.64 -18.42
CA VAL A 305 -11.26 -0.63 -18.90
C VAL A 305 -11.34 -0.69 -20.42
N GLU A 306 -10.30 -0.22 -21.13
CA GLU A 306 -10.23 -0.14 -22.59
C GLU A 306 -9.44 -1.28 -23.22
N GLN A 307 -8.43 -1.79 -22.50
CA GLN A 307 -7.45 -2.74 -23.04
C GLN A 307 -7.13 -3.81 -22.00
N ARG A 308 -6.67 -4.96 -22.48
CA ARG A 308 -6.14 -6.02 -21.60
C ARG A 308 -4.84 -5.54 -20.94
N PHE A 309 -4.68 -5.81 -19.65
CA PHE A 309 -3.48 -5.39 -18.92
C PHE A 309 -2.20 -6.00 -19.48
N ARG A 310 -2.23 -7.25 -19.92
CA ARG A 310 -1.09 -7.91 -20.58
C ARG A 310 -0.63 -7.18 -21.84
N ASP A 311 -1.55 -6.60 -22.62
CA ASP A 311 -1.23 -5.85 -23.84
C ASP A 311 -0.64 -4.47 -23.49
N ILE A 312 -1.15 -3.80 -22.45
CA ILE A 312 -0.55 -2.57 -21.90
C ILE A 312 0.88 -2.85 -21.46
N TRP A 313 1.10 -3.88 -20.63
CA TRP A 313 2.41 -4.25 -20.10
C TRP A 313 3.41 -4.64 -21.21
N ALA A 314 2.96 -5.35 -22.25
CA ALA A 314 3.80 -5.76 -23.37
C ALA A 314 4.15 -4.59 -24.32
N SER A 315 3.43 -3.45 -24.25
CA SER A 315 3.58 -2.34 -25.18
C SER A 315 4.91 -1.59 -25.00
N ASP A 316 5.40 -1.03 -26.11
CA ASP A 316 6.57 -0.13 -26.05
C ASP A 316 6.25 1.17 -25.33
N ALA A 317 5.00 1.65 -25.36
CA ALA A 317 4.57 2.84 -24.63
C ALA A 317 4.82 2.67 -23.11
N TYR A 318 4.46 1.51 -22.54
CA TYR A 318 4.72 1.17 -21.15
C TYR A 318 6.23 1.21 -20.84
N TRP A 319 7.03 0.50 -21.61
CA TRP A 319 8.46 0.37 -21.35
C TRP A 319 9.24 1.66 -21.63
N ASN A 320 8.81 2.48 -22.58
CA ASN A 320 9.40 3.80 -22.81
C ASN A 320 9.23 4.71 -21.60
N VAL A 321 8.08 4.69 -20.92
CA VAL A 321 7.87 5.44 -19.67
C VAL A 321 8.76 4.89 -18.55
N MET A 322 8.83 3.56 -18.36
CA MET A 322 9.68 2.94 -17.33
C MET A 322 11.17 3.29 -17.56
N ASN A 323 11.64 3.22 -18.79
CA ASN A 323 12.99 3.56 -19.19
C ASN A 323 13.30 5.06 -19.01
N TYR A 324 12.33 5.93 -19.33
CA TYR A 324 12.49 7.37 -19.10
C TYR A 324 12.69 7.68 -17.62
N LEU A 325 11.87 7.10 -16.72
CA LEU A 325 11.99 7.29 -15.28
C LEU A 325 13.32 6.77 -14.71
N ALA A 326 13.87 5.72 -15.30
CA ALA A 326 15.18 5.15 -14.96
C ALA A 326 16.36 5.91 -15.59
N SER A 327 16.13 6.84 -16.52
CA SER A 327 17.17 7.53 -17.30
C SER A 327 17.69 8.79 -16.60
N ALA A 328 18.74 9.40 -17.19
CA ALA A 328 19.28 10.70 -16.75
C ALA A 328 18.34 11.88 -16.97
N ALA A 329 17.35 11.73 -17.85
CA ALA A 329 16.37 12.76 -18.15
C ALA A 329 15.34 12.97 -17.02
N PHE A 330 15.21 12.01 -16.09
CA PHE A 330 14.33 12.11 -14.93
C PHE A 330 15.12 12.28 -13.63
N ASN A 331 14.70 13.20 -12.79
CA ASN A 331 15.27 13.40 -11.46
C ASN A 331 14.16 13.40 -10.38
N ALA A 332 14.05 12.30 -9.64
CA ALA A 332 13.04 12.11 -8.62
C ALA A 332 13.13 13.13 -7.46
N GLN A 333 14.29 13.70 -7.18
CA GLN A 333 14.47 14.72 -6.14
C GLN A 333 13.87 16.08 -6.53
N LYS A 334 13.68 16.33 -7.84
CA LYS A 334 13.22 17.60 -8.38
C LYS A 334 11.85 17.53 -9.04
N MET A 335 11.44 16.34 -9.52
CA MET A 335 10.30 16.16 -10.39
C MET A 335 9.17 15.33 -9.76
N CYS A 336 9.37 14.85 -8.54
CA CYS A 336 8.35 14.16 -7.76
C CYS A 336 8.04 14.94 -6.49
N GLY A 337 6.85 14.76 -5.96
CA GLY A 337 6.48 15.16 -4.61
C GLY A 337 7.32 14.44 -3.54
N THR A 338 6.86 14.36 -2.33
CA THR A 338 7.60 13.77 -1.22
C THR A 338 7.73 12.24 -1.29
N LEU A 339 8.13 11.56 -0.21
CA LEU A 339 8.42 10.13 -0.23
C LEU A 339 7.17 9.29 -0.56
N CYS A 340 7.24 8.56 -1.66
CA CYS A 340 6.17 7.71 -2.17
C CYS A 340 6.22 6.26 -1.63
N LEU A 341 5.28 5.42 -2.07
CA LEU A 341 5.26 4.00 -1.71
C LEU A 341 6.53 3.26 -2.16
N GLN A 342 7.05 3.60 -3.33
CA GLN A 342 8.23 2.94 -3.94
C GLN A 342 9.57 3.43 -3.36
N HIS A 343 9.58 4.25 -2.29
CA HIS A 343 10.81 4.85 -1.77
C HIS A 343 11.89 3.82 -1.43
N LYS A 344 11.55 2.79 -0.64
CA LYS A 344 12.51 1.75 -0.23
C LYS A 344 12.93 0.84 -1.40
N VAL A 345 12.01 0.55 -2.30
CA VAL A 345 12.32 -0.18 -3.55
C VAL A 345 13.35 0.60 -4.36
N ASN A 346 13.16 1.91 -4.53
CA ASN A 346 14.11 2.76 -5.24
C ASN A 346 15.48 2.87 -4.55
N GLU A 347 15.52 2.99 -3.22
CA GLU A 347 16.77 2.97 -2.46
C GLU A 347 17.55 1.68 -2.70
N PHE A 348 16.86 0.53 -2.58
CA PHE A 348 17.47 -0.78 -2.84
C PHE A 348 18.02 -0.89 -4.27
N LEU A 349 17.24 -0.53 -5.28
CA LEU A 349 17.64 -0.64 -6.68
C LEU A 349 18.75 0.35 -7.05
N ASP A 350 18.77 1.54 -6.44
CA ASP A 350 19.84 2.52 -6.64
C ASP A 350 21.17 2.02 -6.06
N GLU A 351 21.16 1.43 -4.86
CA GLU A 351 22.35 0.81 -4.27
C GLU A 351 22.80 -0.45 -5.03
N PHE A 352 21.85 -1.25 -5.53
CA PHE A 352 22.13 -2.40 -6.39
C PHE A 352 22.85 -1.96 -7.70
N LYS A 353 22.34 -0.92 -8.37
CA LYS A 353 22.97 -0.37 -9.60
C LYS A 353 24.36 0.19 -9.36
N LYS A 354 24.66 0.68 -8.15
CA LYS A 354 25.97 1.18 -7.75
C LYS A 354 26.94 0.08 -7.31
N GLY A 355 26.51 -1.21 -7.33
CA GLY A 355 27.31 -2.34 -6.87
C GLY A 355 27.61 -2.32 -5.36
N ARG A 356 26.80 -1.61 -4.56
CA ARG A 356 26.99 -1.50 -3.11
C ARG A 356 26.18 -2.52 -2.32
N LEU A 357 25.16 -3.09 -2.94
CA LEU A 357 24.39 -4.20 -2.39
C LEU A 357 24.83 -5.49 -3.09
N GLU A 358 25.55 -6.34 -2.38
CA GLU A 358 25.56 -7.75 -2.72
C GLU A 358 24.16 -8.28 -2.41
N PRO A 359 23.51 -8.97 -3.36
CA PRO A 359 22.27 -9.66 -3.09
C PRO A 359 22.52 -10.77 -2.05
N ARG A 360 22.52 -10.43 -0.77
CA ARG A 360 22.54 -11.41 0.29
C ARG A 360 21.15 -12.01 0.36
N VAL A 361 21.02 -13.27 -0.07
CA VAL A 361 19.91 -14.10 0.37
C VAL A 361 19.93 -14.07 1.90
N ARG A 362 18.98 -13.34 2.50
CA ARG A 362 18.88 -13.33 3.96
C ARG A 362 18.62 -14.76 4.41
N ALA A 363 19.49 -15.26 5.27
CA ALA A 363 19.44 -16.64 5.79
C ALA A 363 18.20 -16.92 6.69
N ALA A 364 17.41 -15.91 7.00
CA ALA A 364 16.14 -16.01 7.72
C ALA A 364 15.01 -16.18 6.71
N GLY A 365 14.19 -17.20 6.82
CA GLY A 365 13.06 -17.63 5.99
C GLY A 365 12.33 -16.60 5.14
N ILE A 366 11.30 -16.99 4.44
CA ILE A 366 10.49 -16.07 3.61
C ILE A 366 9.61 -15.24 4.55
N PRO A 367 9.69 -13.87 4.53
CA PRO A 367 8.89 -13.05 5.41
C PRO A 367 7.40 -13.11 5.04
N GLN A 368 6.55 -12.81 6.01
CA GLN A 368 5.13 -12.58 5.72
C GLN A 368 4.99 -11.44 4.70
N HIS A 369 3.95 -11.50 3.88
CA HIS A 369 3.65 -10.51 2.84
C HIS A 369 4.80 -10.29 1.82
N VAL A 370 5.64 -11.30 1.56
CA VAL A 370 6.81 -11.18 0.67
C VAL A 370 6.48 -10.55 -0.69
N ASN A 371 5.29 -10.80 -1.22
CA ASN A 371 4.84 -10.30 -2.53
C ASN A 371 4.30 -8.84 -2.51
N PHE A 372 4.36 -8.14 -1.37
CA PHE A 372 3.99 -6.73 -1.23
C PHE A 372 5.25 -5.93 -0.84
N VAL A 373 6.03 -5.58 -1.86
CA VAL A 373 7.33 -4.89 -1.75
C VAL A 373 7.22 -3.40 -1.48
#